data_85451d9e794107e9783de91b61ee2dac
#
_entry.id   85451d9e794107e9783de91b61ee2dac
#
_cell.length_a   1.000
_cell.length_b   1.000
_cell.length_c   1.000
_cell.angle_alpha   90.00
_cell.angle_beta   90.00
_cell.angle_gamma   90.00
#
_symmetry.space_group_name_H-M   'P 1'
#
loop_
_entity.id
_entity.type
_entity.pdbx_description
1 polymer ?
#
loop_
_entity_poly.entity_id
_entity_poly.type
_entity_poly.pdbx_seq_one_letter_code
_entity_poly.pdbx_strand_id
1 'polypeptide(L)'
;MSQPSTRVSRLPEKQVSSRDALFALLDSTPLATVALTRAGHPVIFPTGFARVGDELVIHGSTGSPWLRALSEGASAAVSVTTLDGIVVARSGFESSFHYRSAVLFGVFERVPDDAKARCLEKLTDKFIPGCVAELRASTRKELAATLVLRMAIGDGNWSLKVSDGWPDDPPEDVEAGVWAGVIPMSVSFGDPQRAPDCPADIPVPESVRVKTR
;
A
#
# COMPACT_ATOMS: atom_id res chain seq x y z
N MET A 1 -15.30 17.49 12.22
CA MET A 1 -15.10 16.23 12.98
C MET A 1 -13.62 16.16 13.36
N SER A 2 -13.29 15.80 14.62
CA SER A 2 -11.88 15.62 15.01
C SER A 2 -11.27 14.42 14.26
N GLN A 3 -10.01 14.54 13.86
CA GLN A 3 -9.29 13.39 13.27
C GLN A 3 -9.22 12.23 14.28
N PRO A 4 -9.27 10.97 13.79
CA PRO A 4 -9.02 9.81 14.63
C PRO A 4 -7.63 9.88 15.27
N SER A 5 -7.49 9.29 16.47
CA SER A 5 -6.18 9.20 17.12
C SER A 5 -5.24 8.29 16.29
N THR A 6 -4.04 8.79 16.03
CA THR A 6 -2.96 8.02 15.38
C THR A 6 -2.04 7.34 16.40
N ARG A 7 -2.32 7.51 17.70
CA ARG A 7 -1.56 6.85 18.77
C ARG A 7 -1.97 5.38 18.89
N VAL A 8 -0.99 4.50 18.87
CA VAL A 8 -1.18 3.07 19.13
C VAL A 8 -1.34 2.87 20.64
N SER A 9 -2.50 2.38 21.08
CA SER A 9 -2.81 2.17 22.49
C SER A 9 -2.35 0.82 23.03
N ARG A 10 -2.36 -0.23 22.20
CA ARG A 10 -1.89 -1.57 22.56
C ARG A 10 -0.55 -1.83 21.93
N LEU A 11 0.45 -2.26 22.71
CA LEU A 11 1.83 -2.46 22.30
C LEU A 11 2.40 -1.16 21.66
N PRO A 12 2.42 -0.05 22.42
CA PRO A 12 2.86 1.24 21.92
C PRO A 12 4.33 1.26 21.50
N GLU A 13 5.14 0.36 22.03
CA GLU A 13 6.56 0.14 21.67
C GLU A 13 6.74 -0.29 20.20
N LYS A 14 5.71 -0.87 19.57
CA LYS A 14 5.70 -1.21 18.16
C LYS A 14 5.34 -0.03 17.25
N GLN A 15 4.97 1.13 17.83
CA GLN A 15 4.71 2.34 17.04
C GLN A 15 6.02 2.97 16.58
N VAL A 16 6.12 3.22 15.28
CA VAL A 16 7.28 3.88 14.66
C VAL A 16 6.86 5.27 14.20
N SER A 17 7.62 6.30 14.65
CA SER A 17 7.37 7.70 14.29
C SER A 17 8.27 8.21 13.15
N SER A 18 9.09 7.34 12.56
CA SER A 18 9.97 7.68 11.44
C SER A 18 9.17 7.85 10.15
N ARG A 19 9.21 9.05 9.57
CA ARG A 19 8.64 9.34 8.26
C ARG A 19 9.31 8.54 7.13
N ASP A 20 10.62 8.33 7.25
CA ASP A 20 11.37 7.51 6.29
C ASP A 20 10.92 6.05 6.30
N ALA A 21 10.65 5.49 7.48
CA ALA A 21 10.10 4.13 7.61
C ALA A 21 8.68 4.03 7.03
N LEU A 22 7.84 5.04 7.25
CA LEU A 22 6.53 5.13 6.58
C LEU A 22 6.69 5.15 5.06
N PHE A 23 7.56 6.01 4.54
CA PHE A 23 7.78 6.14 3.11
C PHE A 23 8.32 4.86 2.50
N ALA A 24 9.25 4.18 3.17
CA ALA A 24 9.77 2.89 2.72
C ALA A 24 8.66 1.83 2.59
N LEU A 25 7.73 1.78 3.56
CA LEU A 25 6.56 0.91 3.47
C LEU A 25 5.65 1.29 2.30
N LEU A 26 5.30 2.58 2.17
CA LEU A 26 4.43 3.06 1.10
C LEU A 26 5.04 2.83 -0.28
N ASP A 27 6.34 3.01 -0.45
CA ASP A 27 7.03 2.84 -1.73
C ASP A 27 7.19 1.37 -2.13
N SER A 28 7.38 0.47 -1.16
CA SER A 28 7.54 -0.97 -1.42
C SER A 28 6.23 -1.71 -1.66
N THR A 29 5.08 -1.15 -1.27
CA THR A 29 3.78 -1.84 -1.30
C THR A 29 2.91 -1.33 -2.44
N PRO A 30 2.47 -2.18 -3.38
CA PRO A 30 1.71 -1.73 -4.56
C PRO A 30 0.23 -1.45 -4.28
N LEU A 31 -0.34 -2.05 -3.22
CA LEU A 31 -1.76 -2.05 -2.94
C LEU A 31 -2.07 -1.39 -1.60
N ALA A 32 -3.06 -0.52 -1.59
CA ALA A 32 -3.67 0.04 -0.38
C ALA A 32 -5.13 -0.37 -0.28
N THR A 33 -5.67 -0.36 0.92
CA THR A 33 -7.10 -0.50 1.18
C THR A 33 -7.65 0.84 1.67
N VAL A 34 -8.59 1.41 0.92
CA VAL A 34 -9.26 2.67 1.24
C VAL A 34 -10.61 2.37 1.86
N ALA A 35 -10.84 2.89 3.06
CA ALA A 35 -12.11 2.82 3.78
C ALA A 35 -12.78 4.18 3.84
N LEU A 36 -14.09 4.22 3.64
CA LEU A 36 -14.94 5.40 3.82
C LEU A 36 -16.35 4.98 4.23
N THR A 37 -17.16 5.94 4.69
CA THR A 37 -18.58 5.70 4.97
C THR A 37 -19.41 6.14 3.77
N ARG A 38 -20.31 5.26 3.28
CA ARG A 38 -21.29 5.57 2.24
C ARG A 38 -22.68 5.15 2.69
N ALA A 39 -23.64 6.07 2.57
CA ALA A 39 -25.04 5.84 2.99
C ALA A 39 -25.14 5.24 4.41
N GLY A 40 -24.30 5.69 5.35
CA GLY A 40 -24.26 5.19 6.73
C GLY A 40 -23.52 3.87 6.93
N HIS A 41 -23.04 3.23 5.87
CA HIS A 41 -22.30 1.95 5.94
C HIS A 41 -20.82 2.13 5.68
N PRO A 42 -19.93 1.45 6.45
CA PRO A 42 -18.52 1.38 6.11
C PRO A 42 -18.34 0.54 4.84
N VAL A 43 -17.55 1.07 3.91
CA VAL A 43 -17.15 0.37 2.68
C VAL A 43 -15.65 0.43 2.53
N ILE A 44 -15.06 -0.63 1.96
CA ILE A 44 -13.61 -0.74 1.75
C ILE A 44 -13.31 -1.15 0.31
N PHE A 45 -12.25 -0.58 -0.26
CA PHE A 45 -11.82 -0.86 -1.63
C PHE A 45 -10.30 -1.04 -1.68
N PRO A 46 -9.79 -2.21 -2.12
CA PRO A 46 -8.39 -2.33 -2.48
C PRO A 46 -8.13 -1.54 -3.76
N THR A 47 -7.02 -0.81 -3.80
CA THR A 47 -6.63 0.01 -4.96
C THR A 47 -5.13 0.12 -5.06
N GLY A 48 -4.63 0.20 -6.30
CA GLY A 48 -3.25 0.60 -6.54
C GLY A 48 -3.04 2.06 -6.15
N PHE A 49 -1.88 2.36 -5.60
CA PHE A 49 -1.52 3.71 -5.18
C PHE A 49 -0.04 4.01 -5.43
N ALA A 50 0.31 5.28 -5.43
CA ALA A 50 1.70 5.72 -5.36
C ALA A 50 1.86 6.85 -4.35
N ARG A 51 3.06 6.98 -3.80
CA ARG A 51 3.48 8.19 -3.10
C ARG A 51 4.15 9.13 -4.10
N VAL A 52 3.73 10.39 -4.10
CA VAL A 52 4.31 11.46 -4.92
C VAL A 52 4.65 12.62 -3.98
N GLY A 53 5.92 12.75 -3.64
CA GLY A 53 6.32 13.67 -2.56
C GLY A 53 5.67 13.27 -1.23
N ASP A 54 4.98 14.19 -0.62
CA ASP A 54 4.24 14.02 0.64
C ASP A 54 2.74 13.74 0.40
N GLU A 55 2.40 13.13 -0.72
CA GLU A 55 1.03 12.82 -1.07
C GLU A 55 0.88 11.34 -1.44
N LEU A 56 -0.21 10.73 -0.97
CA LEU A 56 -0.69 9.42 -1.42
C LEU A 56 -1.66 9.63 -2.58
N VAL A 57 -1.36 9.05 -3.74
CA VAL A 57 -2.14 9.22 -4.98
C VAL A 57 -2.82 7.90 -5.34
N ILE A 58 -4.10 7.99 -5.66
CA ILE A 58 -4.93 6.89 -6.18
C ILE A 58 -5.61 7.33 -7.48
N HIS A 59 -6.07 6.37 -8.27
CA HIS A 59 -6.80 6.65 -9.50
C HIS A 59 -7.89 5.62 -9.78
N GLY A 60 -8.76 5.97 -10.71
CA GLY A 60 -9.75 5.06 -11.26
C GLY A 60 -10.73 5.77 -12.19
N SER A 61 -11.83 5.10 -12.55
CA SER A 61 -12.81 5.65 -13.47
C SER A 61 -13.57 6.85 -12.86
N THR A 62 -13.79 7.90 -13.65
CA THR A 62 -14.70 9.01 -13.30
C THR A 62 -16.14 8.55 -13.03
N GLY A 63 -16.51 7.36 -13.52
CA GLY A 63 -17.80 6.71 -13.23
C GLY A 63 -17.87 6.03 -11.86
N SER A 64 -16.74 5.87 -11.15
CA SER A 64 -16.71 5.14 -9.89
C SER A 64 -17.39 5.91 -8.74
N PRO A 65 -18.45 5.38 -8.11
CA PRO A 65 -19.20 6.12 -7.08
C PRO A 65 -18.39 6.38 -5.81
N TRP A 66 -17.47 5.48 -5.42
CA TRP A 66 -16.65 5.66 -4.22
C TRP A 66 -15.53 6.70 -4.43
N LEU A 67 -14.92 6.73 -5.62
CA LEU A 67 -13.93 7.75 -5.96
C LEU A 67 -14.58 9.15 -6.05
N ARG A 68 -15.81 9.23 -6.57
CA ARG A 68 -16.57 10.49 -6.57
C ARG A 68 -16.83 10.97 -5.15
N ALA A 69 -17.30 10.10 -4.25
CA ALA A 69 -17.51 10.45 -2.85
C ALA A 69 -16.22 10.97 -2.19
N LEU A 70 -15.06 10.33 -2.44
CA LEU A 70 -13.77 10.83 -1.96
C LEU A 70 -13.44 12.20 -2.54
N SER A 71 -13.70 12.43 -3.85
CA SER A 71 -13.43 13.72 -4.51
C SER A 71 -14.37 14.85 -4.06
N GLU A 72 -15.47 14.50 -3.38
CA GLU A 72 -16.44 15.41 -2.79
C GLU A 72 -16.16 15.65 -1.29
N GLY A 73 -15.01 15.20 -0.78
CA GLY A 73 -14.54 15.48 0.58
C GLY A 73 -14.97 14.44 1.61
N ALA A 74 -15.39 13.24 1.21
CA ALA A 74 -15.63 12.18 2.18
C ALA A 74 -14.35 11.86 2.95
N SER A 75 -14.45 11.76 4.28
CA SER A 75 -13.36 11.32 5.14
C SER A 75 -13.00 9.86 4.83
N ALA A 76 -11.72 9.56 4.77
CA ALA A 76 -11.21 8.25 4.48
C ALA A 76 -10.13 7.81 5.46
N ALA A 77 -10.01 6.49 5.61
CA ALA A 77 -8.83 5.84 6.15
C ALA A 77 -8.18 5.01 5.05
N VAL A 78 -6.85 5.07 4.96
CA VAL A 78 -6.06 4.27 4.02
C VAL A 78 -5.16 3.35 4.82
N SER A 79 -5.28 2.05 4.60
CA SER A 79 -4.41 1.04 5.20
C SER A 79 -3.44 0.48 4.17
N VAL A 80 -2.16 0.42 4.53
CA VAL A 80 -1.09 -0.23 3.77
C VAL A 80 -0.40 -1.20 4.71
N THR A 81 -0.42 -2.49 4.39
CA THR A 81 0.12 -3.53 5.26
C THR A 81 0.90 -4.55 4.46
N THR A 82 2.07 -4.94 4.98
CA THR A 82 2.84 -6.09 4.54
C THR A 82 2.89 -7.14 5.64
N LEU A 83 2.86 -8.40 5.25
CA LEU A 83 3.13 -9.52 6.11
C LEU A 83 4.55 -10.01 5.82
N ASP A 84 5.41 -9.92 6.82
CA ASP A 84 6.85 -10.16 6.67
C ASP A 84 7.29 -11.50 7.29
N GLY A 85 6.43 -12.16 8.10
CA GLY A 85 6.71 -13.48 8.66
C GLY A 85 5.63 -13.99 9.61
N ILE A 86 5.77 -15.27 9.98
CA ILE A 86 4.96 -15.92 11.01
C ILE A 86 5.86 -16.15 12.22
N VAL A 87 5.46 -15.66 13.38
CA VAL A 87 6.12 -15.92 14.66
C VAL A 87 5.51 -17.18 15.26
N VAL A 88 6.32 -18.21 15.37
CA VAL A 88 5.95 -19.49 16.00
C VAL A 88 6.54 -19.46 17.40
N ALA A 89 5.70 -19.23 18.39
CA ALA A 89 6.06 -19.27 19.79
C ALA A 89 5.84 -20.68 20.37
N ARG A 90 6.21 -20.87 21.62
CA ARG A 90 6.01 -22.13 22.34
C ARG A 90 4.57 -22.33 22.79
N SER A 91 3.78 -21.26 22.73
CA SER A 91 2.33 -21.31 22.95
C SER A 91 1.56 -20.67 21.79
N GLY A 92 0.30 -21.07 21.61
CA GLY A 92 -0.59 -20.42 20.63
C GLY A 92 -0.91 -18.97 21.00
N PHE A 93 -0.79 -18.62 22.29
CA PHE A 93 -1.06 -17.28 22.79
C PHE A 93 0.00 -16.27 22.38
N GLU A 94 1.29 -16.66 22.41
CA GLU A 94 2.44 -15.83 22.03
C GLU A 94 2.76 -15.89 20.52
N SER A 95 2.17 -16.86 19.80
CA SER A 95 2.32 -16.94 18.35
C SER A 95 1.65 -15.75 17.64
N SER A 96 2.31 -15.18 16.63
CA SER A 96 1.90 -13.92 16.01
C SER A 96 2.44 -13.78 14.59
N PHE A 97 2.50 -12.54 14.10
CA PHE A 97 3.02 -12.20 12.79
C PHE A 97 4.06 -11.08 12.86
N HIS A 98 5.06 -11.16 11.97
CA HIS A 98 5.85 -10.00 11.59
C HIS A 98 5.10 -9.22 10.52
N TYR A 99 4.97 -7.92 10.72
CA TYR A 99 4.28 -7.06 9.77
C TYR A 99 4.73 -5.60 9.90
N ARG A 100 4.53 -4.86 8.84
CA ARG A 100 4.55 -3.41 8.82
C ARG A 100 3.18 -2.93 8.38
N SER A 101 2.55 -2.06 9.17
CA SER A 101 1.20 -1.58 8.88
C SER A 101 1.09 -0.09 9.13
N ALA A 102 0.76 0.66 8.10
CA ALA A 102 0.44 2.08 8.18
C ALA A 102 -1.06 2.29 8.00
N VAL A 103 -1.61 3.22 8.79
CA VAL A 103 -2.96 3.75 8.58
C VAL A 103 -2.86 5.27 8.48
N LEU A 104 -3.41 5.82 7.40
CA LEU A 104 -3.47 7.26 7.15
C LEU A 104 -4.93 7.71 7.20
N PHE A 105 -5.19 8.88 7.75
CA PHE A 105 -6.53 9.46 7.84
C PHE A 105 -6.56 10.81 7.14
N GLY A 106 -7.62 11.09 6.40
CA GLY A 106 -7.76 12.38 5.74
C GLY A 106 -8.90 12.44 4.74
N VAL A 107 -8.82 13.46 3.93
CA VAL A 107 -9.69 13.66 2.78
C VAL A 107 -8.85 13.63 1.51
N PHE A 108 -9.45 13.18 0.44
CA PHE A 108 -8.81 13.22 -0.87
C PHE A 108 -9.23 14.48 -1.62
N GLU A 109 -8.31 15.04 -2.36
CA GLU A 109 -8.52 16.14 -3.29
C GLU A 109 -8.29 15.67 -4.73
N ARG A 110 -8.94 16.31 -5.68
CA ARG A 110 -8.68 16.06 -7.11
C ARG A 110 -7.31 16.60 -7.48
N VAL A 111 -6.53 15.79 -8.16
CA VAL A 111 -5.31 16.26 -8.82
C VAL A 111 -5.71 17.17 -9.99
N PRO A 112 -5.11 18.38 -10.13
CA PRO A 112 -5.34 19.26 -11.27
C PRO A 112 -5.05 18.56 -12.61
N ASP A 113 -5.78 18.95 -13.66
CA ASP A 113 -5.69 18.26 -14.95
C ASP A 113 -4.31 18.31 -15.60
N ASP A 114 -3.56 19.38 -15.38
CA ASP A 114 -2.17 19.57 -15.84
C ASP A 114 -1.17 18.65 -15.13
N ALA A 115 -1.45 18.23 -13.89
CA ALA A 115 -0.62 17.30 -13.12
C ALA A 115 -1.04 15.82 -13.25
N LYS A 116 -2.22 15.57 -13.80
CA LYS A 116 -2.83 14.23 -13.85
C LYS A 116 -1.97 13.20 -14.57
N ALA A 117 -1.46 13.53 -15.76
CA ALA A 117 -0.62 12.63 -16.54
C ALA A 117 0.62 12.20 -15.75
N ARG A 118 1.32 13.16 -15.13
CA ARG A 118 2.51 12.88 -14.32
C ARG A 118 2.20 11.99 -13.11
N CYS A 119 1.06 12.16 -12.46
CA CYS A 119 0.66 11.29 -11.35
C CYS A 119 0.39 9.85 -11.83
N LEU A 120 -0.25 9.67 -12.99
CA LEU A 120 -0.50 8.36 -13.58
C LEU A 120 0.81 7.68 -14.02
N GLU A 121 1.78 8.41 -14.56
CA GLU A 121 3.11 7.91 -14.87
C GLU A 121 3.82 7.40 -13.60
N LYS A 122 3.77 8.15 -12.49
CA LYS A 122 4.33 7.71 -11.21
C LYS A 122 3.67 6.46 -10.65
N LEU A 123 2.35 6.32 -10.83
CA LEU A 123 1.63 5.09 -10.47
C LEU A 123 2.10 3.91 -11.31
N THR A 124 2.26 4.09 -12.62
CA THR A 124 2.72 3.05 -13.55
C THR A 124 4.15 2.61 -13.22
N ASP A 125 5.07 3.56 -13.07
CA ASP A 125 6.48 3.27 -12.73
C ASP A 125 6.65 2.65 -11.34
N LYS A 126 5.76 2.93 -10.39
CA LYS A 126 5.78 2.24 -9.10
C LYS A 126 5.52 0.74 -9.25
N PHE A 127 4.58 0.36 -10.13
CA PHE A 127 4.26 -1.06 -10.35
C PHE A 127 5.34 -1.76 -11.15
N ILE A 128 5.83 -1.11 -12.20
CA ILE A 128 6.85 -1.63 -13.10
C ILE A 128 7.86 -0.50 -13.36
N PRO A 129 8.96 -0.41 -12.60
CA PRO A 129 9.94 0.67 -12.73
C PRO A 129 10.51 0.77 -14.15
N GLY A 130 10.47 1.99 -14.71
CA GLY A 130 10.93 2.27 -16.07
C GLY A 130 9.93 1.97 -17.19
N CYS A 131 8.79 1.37 -16.87
CA CYS A 131 7.78 0.95 -17.86
C CYS A 131 7.18 2.15 -18.64
N VAL A 132 7.05 3.31 -18.02
CA VAL A 132 6.48 4.50 -18.69
C VAL A 132 7.25 4.86 -19.96
N ALA A 133 8.57 4.73 -19.96
CA ALA A 133 9.41 5.02 -21.13
C ALA A 133 9.18 4.06 -22.31
N GLU A 134 8.60 2.89 -22.07
CA GLU A 134 8.33 1.85 -23.05
C GLU A 134 6.88 1.90 -23.58
N LEU A 135 6.04 2.76 -23.00
CA LEU A 135 4.62 2.89 -23.34
C LEU A 135 4.33 4.15 -24.14
N ARG A 136 3.25 4.13 -24.91
CA ARG A 136 2.71 5.37 -25.49
C ARG A 136 2.13 6.27 -24.40
N ALA A 137 2.14 7.56 -24.64
CA ALA A 137 1.48 8.53 -23.76
C ALA A 137 -0.04 8.29 -23.69
N SER A 138 -0.63 8.64 -22.55
CA SER A 138 -2.09 8.61 -22.37
C SER A 138 -2.77 9.60 -23.32
N THR A 139 -3.86 9.15 -23.94
CA THR A 139 -4.70 10.01 -24.80
C THR A 139 -5.56 10.97 -23.97
N ARG A 140 -6.02 12.05 -24.58
CA ARG A 140 -6.97 12.98 -23.94
C ARG A 140 -8.23 12.28 -23.43
N LYS A 141 -8.75 11.29 -24.18
CA LYS A 141 -9.92 10.51 -23.81
C LYS A 141 -9.68 9.67 -22.57
N GLU A 142 -8.53 9.02 -22.47
CA GLU A 142 -8.12 8.22 -21.30
C GLU A 142 -7.97 9.12 -20.07
N LEU A 143 -7.29 10.27 -20.19
CA LEU A 143 -7.15 11.23 -19.11
C LEU A 143 -8.50 11.79 -18.64
N ALA A 144 -9.41 12.09 -19.57
CA ALA A 144 -10.76 12.58 -19.25
C ALA A 144 -11.61 11.51 -18.54
N ALA A 145 -11.42 10.22 -18.86
CA ALA A 145 -12.13 9.10 -18.23
C ALA A 145 -11.56 8.71 -16.86
N THR A 146 -10.38 9.24 -16.50
CA THR A 146 -9.67 8.88 -15.28
C THR A 146 -9.80 9.98 -14.23
N LEU A 147 -10.23 9.61 -13.03
CA LEU A 147 -10.18 10.45 -11.83
C LEU A 147 -8.89 10.13 -11.08
N VAL A 148 -8.08 11.14 -10.80
CA VAL A 148 -6.87 11.02 -9.97
C VAL A 148 -7.07 11.84 -8.72
N LEU A 149 -6.84 11.21 -7.57
CA LEU A 149 -7.03 11.81 -6.25
C LEU A 149 -5.74 11.73 -5.44
N ARG A 150 -5.52 12.70 -4.58
CA ARG A 150 -4.39 12.76 -3.67
C ARG A 150 -4.83 13.02 -2.23
N MET A 151 -4.13 12.44 -1.27
CA MET A 151 -4.27 12.71 0.16
C MET A 151 -2.92 13.14 0.70
N ALA A 152 -2.85 14.27 1.42
CA ALA A 152 -1.61 14.73 2.03
C ALA A 152 -1.16 13.77 3.15
N ILE A 153 0.14 13.51 3.23
CA ILE A 153 0.81 12.79 4.30
C ILE A 153 1.41 13.84 5.23
N GLY A 154 0.60 14.36 6.14
CA GLY A 154 0.97 15.41 7.10
C GLY A 154 1.44 14.84 8.44
N ASP A 155 1.95 15.72 9.30
CA ASP A 155 2.29 15.35 10.65
C ASP A 155 1.01 15.07 11.46
N GLY A 156 0.94 13.88 12.06
CA GLY A 156 -0.18 13.49 12.94
C GLY A 156 -1.41 12.91 12.23
N ASN A 157 -1.40 12.72 10.90
CA ASN A 157 -2.52 12.05 10.22
C ASN A 157 -2.23 10.59 9.84
N TRP A 158 -1.15 10.01 10.34
CA TRP A 158 -0.80 8.61 10.12
C TRP A 158 -0.28 7.93 11.38
N SER A 159 -0.38 6.62 11.40
CA SER A 159 0.31 5.75 12.35
C SER A 159 1.02 4.65 11.58
N LEU A 160 2.21 4.28 12.03
CA LEU A 160 2.96 3.15 11.54
C LEU A 160 3.24 2.20 12.70
N LYS A 161 2.91 0.93 12.53
CA LYS A 161 3.22 -0.14 13.47
C LYS A 161 4.10 -1.17 12.79
N VAL A 162 5.18 -1.54 13.47
CA VAL A 162 6.12 -2.57 13.03
C VAL A 162 6.18 -3.65 14.10
N SER A 163 6.01 -4.89 13.69
CA SER A 163 6.20 -6.07 14.53
C SER A 163 7.27 -6.92 13.92
N ASP A 164 8.37 -7.04 14.62
CA ASP A 164 9.56 -7.83 14.28
C ASP A 164 10.15 -8.42 15.58
N GLY A 165 11.23 -9.18 15.48
CA GLY A 165 11.87 -9.78 16.65
C GLY A 165 11.49 -11.24 16.85
N TRP A 166 11.93 -11.79 17.98
CA TRP A 166 11.71 -13.18 18.34
C TRP A 166 10.42 -13.36 19.15
N PRO A 167 9.89 -14.62 19.28
CA PRO A 167 8.82 -14.91 20.23
C PRO A 167 9.18 -14.45 21.64
N ASP A 168 8.23 -13.85 22.34
CA ASP A 168 8.39 -13.38 23.73
C ASP A 168 7.72 -14.38 24.69
N ASP A 169 8.28 -15.62 24.69
CA ASP A 169 7.76 -16.70 25.52
C ASP A 169 8.18 -16.52 26.99
N PRO A 170 7.31 -16.85 27.95
CA PRO A 170 7.67 -16.85 29.35
C PRO A 170 8.71 -17.94 29.66
N PRO A 171 9.55 -17.77 30.74
CA PRO A 171 10.63 -18.69 31.06
C PRO A 171 10.23 -20.16 31.16
N GLU A 172 9.09 -20.44 31.72
CA GLU A 172 8.56 -21.81 31.86
C GLU A 172 8.28 -22.49 30.52
N ASP A 173 7.83 -21.75 29.51
CA ASP A 173 7.63 -22.28 28.17
C ASP A 173 8.96 -22.49 27.46
N VAL A 174 9.96 -21.62 27.72
CA VAL A 174 11.30 -21.80 27.18
C VAL A 174 11.95 -23.10 27.70
N GLU A 175 11.78 -23.41 29.01
CA GLU A 175 12.30 -24.61 29.65
C GLU A 175 11.60 -25.90 29.17
N ALA A 176 10.39 -25.81 28.64
CA ALA A 176 9.64 -26.97 28.12
C ALA A 176 10.30 -27.62 26.88
N GLY A 177 11.32 -27.00 26.27
CA GLY A 177 12.09 -27.58 25.17
C GLY A 177 11.35 -27.68 23.84
N VAL A 178 10.24 -26.94 23.67
CA VAL A 178 9.51 -26.86 22.40
C VAL A 178 10.20 -25.89 21.46
N TRP A 179 10.23 -26.21 20.17
CA TRP A 179 10.81 -25.33 19.16
C TRP A 179 10.01 -24.02 19.02
N ALA A 180 10.72 -22.90 18.91
CA ALA A 180 10.16 -21.59 18.60
C ALA A 180 11.06 -20.83 17.63
N GLY A 181 10.45 -19.92 16.85
CA GLY A 181 11.22 -19.15 15.86
C GLY A 181 10.32 -18.34 14.93
N VAL A 182 10.88 -17.95 13.79
CA VAL A 182 10.18 -17.15 12.78
C VAL A 182 10.26 -17.86 11.43
N ILE A 183 9.12 -17.91 10.74
CA ILE A 183 9.04 -18.30 9.34
C ILE A 183 8.98 -17.01 8.52
N PRO A 184 10.08 -16.56 7.87
CA PRO A 184 10.06 -15.34 7.07
C PRO A 184 9.17 -15.52 5.85
N MET A 185 8.50 -14.42 5.46
CA MET A 185 7.67 -14.35 4.26
C MET A 185 8.21 -13.30 3.31
N SER A 186 8.21 -13.59 2.03
CA SER A 186 8.60 -12.68 0.96
C SER A 186 7.68 -12.84 -0.24
N VAL A 187 7.46 -11.73 -0.97
CA VAL A 187 6.77 -11.74 -2.25
C VAL A 187 7.82 -11.92 -3.35
N SER A 188 7.63 -12.92 -4.21
CA SER A 188 8.43 -13.13 -5.41
C SER A 188 7.57 -13.03 -6.67
N PHE A 189 8.18 -12.57 -7.76
CA PHE A 189 7.54 -12.55 -9.06
C PHE A 189 7.92 -13.81 -9.83
N GLY A 190 6.95 -14.40 -10.54
CA GLY A 190 7.21 -15.52 -11.46
C GLY A 190 7.67 -15.02 -12.82
N ASP A 191 7.98 -15.97 -13.71
CA ASP A 191 8.34 -15.67 -15.09
C ASP A 191 7.20 -14.93 -15.81
N PRO A 192 7.52 -13.90 -16.63
CA PRO A 192 6.51 -13.16 -17.37
C PRO A 192 5.83 -14.06 -18.42
N GLN A 193 4.51 -14.02 -18.43
CA GLN A 193 3.71 -14.76 -19.41
C GLN A 193 3.27 -13.83 -20.54
N ARG A 194 3.48 -14.29 -21.78
CA ARG A 194 3.08 -13.54 -22.97
C ARG A 194 1.57 -13.58 -23.16
N ALA A 195 0.98 -12.42 -23.47
CA ALA A 195 -0.43 -12.36 -23.86
C ALA A 195 -0.67 -13.15 -25.17
N PRO A 196 -1.83 -13.81 -25.33
CA PRO A 196 -2.12 -14.63 -26.52
C PRO A 196 -2.06 -13.87 -27.85
N ASP A 197 -2.35 -12.59 -27.84
CA ASP A 197 -2.32 -11.68 -29.00
C ASP A 197 -0.99 -10.94 -29.19
N CYS A 198 0.01 -11.20 -28.33
CA CYS A 198 1.34 -10.60 -28.45
C CYS A 198 2.22 -11.49 -29.35
N PRO A 199 2.70 -10.99 -30.52
CA PRO A 199 3.56 -11.74 -31.44
C PRO A 199 4.82 -12.28 -30.75
N ALA A 200 5.25 -13.48 -31.16
CA ALA A 200 6.36 -14.19 -30.53
C ALA A 200 7.73 -13.48 -30.71
N ASP A 201 7.88 -12.71 -31.77
CA ASP A 201 9.08 -11.94 -32.10
C ASP A 201 9.23 -10.63 -31.32
N ILE A 202 8.17 -10.17 -30.62
CA ILE A 202 8.27 -9.01 -29.74
C ILE A 202 8.98 -9.41 -28.44
N PRO A 203 10.15 -8.83 -28.12
CA PRO A 203 10.89 -9.19 -26.92
C PRO A 203 10.16 -8.73 -25.64
N VAL A 204 10.41 -9.42 -24.53
CA VAL A 204 9.98 -8.95 -23.20
C VAL A 204 10.71 -7.63 -22.89
N PRO A 205 9.98 -6.56 -22.53
CA PRO A 205 10.59 -5.26 -22.22
C PRO A 205 11.57 -5.34 -21.05
N GLU A 206 12.54 -4.42 -21.01
CA GLU A 206 13.57 -4.41 -19.95
C GLU A 206 12.96 -4.16 -18.58
N SER A 207 11.98 -3.26 -18.47
CA SER A 207 11.26 -2.98 -17.24
C SER A 207 10.63 -4.24 -16.61
N VAL A 208 10.06 -5.11 -17.45
CA VAL A 208 9.46 -6.39 -17.02
C VAL A 208 10.55 -7.37 -16.59
N ARG A 209 11.64 -7.50 -17.36
CA ARG A 209 12.76 -8.39 -17.02
C ARG A 209 13.44 -8.03 -15.71
N VAL A 210 13.61 -6.73 -15.44
CA VAL A 210 14.20 -6.25 -14.17
C VAL A 210 13.27 -6.52 -12.99
N LYS A 211 11.95 -6.38 -13.19
CA LYS A 211 10.95 -6.61 -12.14
C LYS A 211 10.87 -8.08 -11.70
N THR A 212 11.20 -9.00 -12.58
CA THR A 212 11.05 -10.46 -12.34
C THR A 212 12.37 -11.16 -11.95
N ARG A 213 13.47 -10.41 -11.82
CA ARG A 213 14.74 -10.88 -11.25
C ARG A 213 14.75 -10.72 -9.73
#